data_6e7e4fad6afa5e83adc6fb515b772be3
#
_entry.id   6e7e4fad6afa5e83adc6fb515b772be3
#
_cell.length_a   1.000
_cell.length_b   1.000
_cell.length_c   1.000
_cell.angle_alpha   90.00
_cell.angle_beta   90.00
_cell.angle_gamma   90.00
#
_symmetry.space_group_name_H-M   'P 1'
#
loop_
_entity.id
_entity.type
_entity.pdbx_description
1 polymer ?
#
loop_
_entity_poly.entity_id
_entity_poly.type
_entity_poly.pdbx_seq_one_letter_code
_entity_poly.pdbx_strand_id
1 'polypeptide(L)'
;MQEHPVAVFRKCCTSLKDHDMLIGEKTDKNRQKGTIMGETIQLTAADGVTISAYLAMPAGHSRGGVVVIQEIFGVNNHIREVCDGYARDGFTALAPAIFDRIEPGVELGYDGTDMEKGLELARGKLQLPKTMLDVQAAIDHLGASGPVAMVGYCFGGLVCWLSSGQLSGLSCVSGYYGGGIAGMLDLNPKVPTMLHFGDKDAHIPLSDVDSIKEAHKDVAVYVYDADHGFNCDHRSSFNEAASRIAKERTLELFEANLS
;
A
#
# COMPACT_ATOMS: atom_id res chain seq x y z
N MET A 1 20.32 -53.24 24.93
CA MET A 1 21.07 -53.28 26.23
C MET A 1 22.09 -52.19 26.18
N GLN A 2 21.92 -51.25 26.99
CA GLN A 2 22.76 -50.31 27.71
C GLN A 2 22.18 -48.91 27.70
N GLU A 3 21.91 -48.55 28.69
CA GLU A 3 21.36 -47.71 29.74
C GLU A 3 22.09 -46.37 29.86
N HIS A 4 21.27 -45.37 30.22
CA HIS A 4 21.63 -44.01 30.63
C HIS A 4 22.69 -43.90 31.73
N PRO A 5 23.23 -42.66 32.00
CA PRO A 5 22.66 -42.01 33.18
C PRO A 5 22.37 -40.50 33.04
N VAL A 6 21.34 -40.13 33.78
CA VAL A 6 20.90 -38.78 34.23
C VAL A 6 21.91 -38.22 35.21
N ALA A 7 22.25 -36.95 35.09
CA ALA A 7 22.94 -36.18 36.12
C ALA A 7 22.11 -35.00 36.57
N VAL A 8 21.65 -35.14 37.83
CA VAL A 8 21.02 -34.10 38.67
C VAL A 8 22.14 -33.22 39.26
N PHE A 9 22.00 -31.89 39.14
CA PHE A 9 22.79 -30.97 39.98
C PHE A 9 21.89 -30.04 40.78
N ARG A 10 22.23 -30.04 42.06
CA ARG A 10 21.55 -29.42 43.21
C ARG A 10 21.73 -27.90 43.25
N LYS A 11 20.70 -27.28 43.82
CA LYS A 11 20.66 -25.91 44.37
C LYS A 11 21.85 -25.59 45.26
N CYS A 12 22.38 -24.37 45.13
CA CYS A 12 23.03 -23.68 46.21
C CYS A 12 22.51 -22.25 46.30
N CYS A 13 21.80 -21.96 47.39
CA CYS A 13 21.41 -20.64 47.84
C CYS A 13 22.57 -19.96 48.53
N THR A 14 22.93 -18.73 48.17
CA THR A 14 23.48 -17.77 49.11
C THR A 14 22.98 -16.37 48.79
N SER A 15 22.34 -15.78 49.76
CA SER A 15 21.89 -14.40 49.92
C SER A 15 23.10 -13.44 49.99
N LEU A 16 22.96 -12.28 49.30
CA LEU A 16 23.58 -11.03 49.76
C LEU A 16 22.80 -9.82 49.22
N LYS A 17 22.60 -8.92 50.11
CA LYS A 17 21.82 -7.71 50.27
C LYS A 17 22.05 -6.61 49.20
N ASP A 18 20.95 -5.92 48.96
CA ASP A 18 20.71 -4.49 48.74
C ASP A 18 21.88 -3.62 48.25
N HIS A 19 21.76 -3.14 47.03
CA HIS A 19 22.11 -1.76 46.70
C HIS A 19 21.18 -1.26 45.59
N ASP A 20 20.31 -0.32 45.97
CA ASP A 20 19.53 0.54 45.09
C ASP A 20 20.44 1.21 44.07
N MET A 21 20.13 1.00 42.79
CA MET A 21 20.45 1.98 41.75
C MET A 21 19.32 2.01 40.74
N LEU A 22 18.41 2.95 40.98
CA LEU A 22 17.41 3.42 40.05
C LEU A 22 18.10 3.97 38.81
N ILE A 23 18.23 3.14 37.78
CA ILE A 23 18.45 3.63 36.43
C ILE A 23 17.06 3.67 35.79
N GLY A 24 16.45 4.85 35.84
CA GLY A 24 15.22 5.16 35.13
C GLY A 24 15.48 5.02 33.64
N GLU A 25 14.91 3.99 33.02
CA GLU A 25 14.66 3.97 31.61
C GLU A 25 13.65 5.09 31.29
N LYS A 26 14.18 6.29 31.00
CA LYS A 26 13.43 7.31 30.28
C LYS A 26 13.23 6.79 28.87
N THR A 27 12.09 6.14 28.62
CA THR A 27 11.59 5.95 27.28
C THR A 27 11.49 7.34 26.65
N ASP A 28 12.36 7.57 25.70
CA ASP A 28 12.45 8.80 24.93
C ASP A 28 11.18 8.92 24.04
N LYS A 29 10.10 9.44 24.63
CA LYS A 29 8.83 9.75 23.96
C LYS A 29 8.91 11.00 23.10
N ASN A 30 10.10 11.52 22.84
CA ASN A 30 10.33 12.69 22.00
C ASN A 30 11.02 12.30 20.68
N ARG A 31 10.47 11.29 19.96
CA ARG A 31 10.75 11.16 18.53
C ARG A 31 10.11 12.37 17.87
N GLN A 32 10.90 13.39 17.62
CA GLN A 32 10.51 14.57 16.87
C GLN A 32 9.73 14.10 15.64
N LYS A 33 8.44 14.45 15.55
CA LYS A 33 7.65 14.40 14.32
C LYS A 33 8.23 15.44 13.37
N GLY A 34 9.33 15.12 12.72
CA GLY A 34 9.77 15.87 11.55
C GLY A 34 8.61 15.83 10.56
N THR A 35 8.14 16.98 10.13
CA THR A 35 7.13 17.08 9.08
C THR A 35 7.77 16.49 7.83
N ILE A 36 7.34 15.29 7.42
CA ILE A 36 7.68 14.75 6.12
C ILE A 36 6.90 15.60 5.14
N MET A 37 7.60 16.37 4.33
CA MET A 37 7.02 17.06 3.19
C MET A 37 7.60 16.42 1.93
N GLY A 38 6.74 15.77 1.16
CA GLY A 38 7.12 15.24 -0.12
C GLY A 38 7.33 16.36 -1.16
N GLU A 39 7.89 16.00 -2.28
CA GLU A 39 8.12 16.88 -3.43
C GLU A 39 7.48 16.34 -4.69
N THR A 40 7.21 17.21 -5.64
CA THR A 40 6.74 16.82 -6.97
C THR A 40 7.95 16.63 -7.88
N ILE A 41 8.05 15.43 -8.47
CA ILE A 41 9.04 15.08 -9.48
C ILE A 41 8.39 14.79 -10.82
N GLN A 42 9.21 14.60 -11.86
CA GLN A 42 8.76 14.21 -13.19
C GLN A 42 9.22 12.78 -13.49
N LEU A 43 8.31 11.98 -14.05
CA LEU A 43 8.57 10.62 -14.55
C LEU A 43 8.35 10.60 -16.05
N THR A 44 9.26 9.97 -16.78
CA THR A 44 9.11 9.79 -18.24
C THR A 44 8.84 8.32 -18.54
N ALA A 45 7.68 8.04 -19.09
CA ALA A 45 7.28 6.70 -19.49
C ALA A 45 8.00 6.24 -20.77
N ALA A 46 7.99 4.94 -21.05
CA ALA A 46 8.70 4.33 -22.18
C ALA A 46 8.27 4.87 -23.58
N ASP A 47 7.07 5.45 -23.66
CA ASP A 47 6.59 6.11 -24.89
C ASP A 47 6.95 7.61 -24.97
N GLY A 48 7.80 8.10 -24.08
CA GLY A 48 8.29 9.47 -24.04
C GLY A 48 7.37 10.49 -23.38
N VAL A 49 6.19 10.07 -22.91
CA VAL A 49 5.28 10.96 -22.17
C VAL A 49 5.81 11.18 -20.76
N THR A 50 5.80 12.43 -20.32
CA THR A 50 6.21 12.83 -18.97
C THR A 50 4.98 13.18 -18.16
N ILE A 51 4.92 12.64 -16.95
CA ILE A 51 3.87 12.90 -15.96
C ILE A 51 4.49 13.36 -14.64
N SER A 52 3.73 14.04 -13.80
CA SER A 52 4.13 14.39 -12.45
C SER A 52 4.00 13.18 -11.52
N ALA A 53 4.76 13.19 -10.43
CA ALA A 53 4.59 12.25 -9.33
C ALA A 53 4.92 12.91 -7.99
N TYR A 54 4.21 12.53 -6.93
CA TYR A 54 4.52 12.96 -5.58
C TYR A 54 5.45 11.96 -4.91
N LEU A 55 6.63 12.42 -4.50
CA LEU A 55 7.66 11.63 -3.84
C LEU A 55 7.77 12.02 -2.36
N ALA A 56 7.59 11.07 -1.45
CA ALA A 56 7.81 11.24 -0.02
C ALA A 56 8.93 10.31 0.45
N MET A 57 9.92 10.86 1.14
CA MET A 57 11.10 10.13 1.61
C MET A 57 11.08 9.97 3.13
N PRO A 58 11.53 8.82 3.67
CA PRO A 58 11.67 8.63 5.11
C PRO A 58 12.79 9.52 5.68
N ALA A 59 12.72 9.82 6.97
CA ALA A 59 13.75 10.62 7.66
C ALA A 59 15.11 9.91 7.77
N GLY A 60 15.19 8.63 7.47
CA GLY A 60 16.39 7.80 7.57
C GLY A 60 16.59 6.92 6.33
N HIS A 61 17.32 5.81 6.51
CA HIS A 61 17.50 4.82 5.44
C HIS A 61 16.14 4.22 5.04
N SER A 62 15.89 4.15 3.73
CA SER A 62 14.65 3.56 3.21
C SER A 62 14.66 2.04 3.33
N ARG A 63 13.53 1.47 3.75
CA ARG A 63 13.28 0.02 3.82
C ARG A 63 12.88 -0.59 2.46
N GLY A 64 12.72 0.24 1.43
CA GLY A 64 12.28 -0.12 0.08
C GLY A 64 11.36 0.95 -0.52
N GLY A 65 10.97 0.77 -1.78
CA GLY A 65 10.05 1.64 -2.49
C GLY A 65 8.60 1.21 -2.36
N VAL A 66 7.66 2.16 -2.30
CA VAL A 66 6.21 1.90 -2.37
C VAL A 66 5.59 2.79 -3.43
N VAL A 67 5.12 2.21 -4.53
CA VAL A 67 4.29 2.92 -5.50
C VAL A 67 2.86 3.00 -4.95
N VAL A 68 2.31 4.20 -4.83
CA VAL A 68 0.96 4.47 -4.33
C VAL A 68 0.07 4.89 -5.48
N ILE A 69 -0.94 4.08 -5.82
CA ILE A 69 -1.84 4.38 -6.93
C ILE A 69 -3.13 5.02 -6.40
N GLN A 70 -3.42 6.18 -6.99
CA GLN A 70 -4.56 7.03 -6.68
C GLN A 70 -5.93 6.35 -6.91
N GLU A 71 -6.94 6.91 -6.26
CA GLU A 71 -8.35 6.69 -6.62
C GLU A 71 -8.69 7.42 -7.94
N ILE A 72 -9.97 7.63 -8.22
CA ILE A 72 -10.40 8.42 -9.39
C ILE A 72 -10.26 9.95 -9.19
N PHE A 73 -9.64 10.41 -8.12
CA PHE A 73 -9.58 11.82 -7.72
C PHE A 73 -8.23 12.48 -7.97
N GLY A 74 -7.30 11.79 -8.64
CA GLY A 74 -5.94 12.30 -8.87
C GLY A 74 -5.02 12.13 -7.64
N VAL A 75 -3.81 12.67 -7.73
CA VAL A 75 -2.86 12.73 -6.61
C VAL A 75 -3.23 13.90 -5.71
N ASN A 76 -4.43 13.82 -5.13
CA ASN A 76 -4.99 14.82 -4.24
C ASN A 76 -4.35 14.78 -2.85
N ASN A 77 -4.83 15.63 -1.94
CA ASN A 77 -4.26 15.75 -0.61
C ASN A 77 -4.23 14.43 0.16
N HIS A 78 -5.31 13.63 0.11
CA HIS A 78 -5.36 12.33 0.76
C HIS A 78 -4.26 11.37 0.24
N ILE A 79 -4.07 11.26 -1.07
CA ILE A 79 -3.03 10.37 -1.64
C ILE A 79 -1.63 10.84 -1.25
N ARG A 80 -1.38 12.16 -1.17
CA ARG A 80 -0.12 12.70 -0.65
C ARG A 80 0.08 12.33 0.82
N GLU A 81 -0.96 12.47 1.65
CA GLU A 81 -0.91 12.07 3.07
C GLU A 81 -0.68 10.56 3.25
N VAL A 82 -1.22 9.72 2.35
CA VAL A 82 -0.92 8.29 2.29
C VAL A 82 0.57 8.05 2.01
N CYS A 83 1.15 8.74 1.01
CA CYS A 83 2.60 8.66 0.73
C CYS A 83 3.43 9.08 1.94
N ASP A 84 3.07 10.20 2.59
CA ASP A 84 3.72 10.67 3.81
C ASP A 84 3.58 9.66 4.95
N GLY A 85 2.46 8.94 5.00
CA GLY A 85 2.22 7.84 5.92
C GLY A 85 3.24 6.70 5.72
N TYR A 86 3.42 6.23 4.50
CA TYR A 86 4.43 5.21 4.19
C TYR A 86 5.86 5.72 4.41
N ALA A 87 6.13 6.99 4.17
CA ALA A 87 7.42 7.58 4.50
C ALA A 87 7.69 7.58 6.02
N ARG A 88 6.66 7.85 6.84
CA ARG A 88 6.76 7.69 8.32
C ARG A 88 6.98 6.24 8.75
N ASP A 89 6.45 5.27 7.99
CA ASP A 89 6.69 3.84 8.20
C ASP A 89 8.07 3.37 7.71
N GLY A 90 8.87 4.28 7.12
CA GLY A 90 10.26 4.03 6.72
C GLY A 90 10.44 3.63 5.26
N PHE A 91 9.46 3.82 4.39
CA PHE A 91 9.55 3.53 2.96
C PHE A 91 9.71 4.82 2.14
N THR A 92 10.33 4.72 0.97
CA THR A 92 10.24 5.79 -0.05
C THR A 92 8.95 5.59 -0.83
N ALA A 93 7.99 6.51 -0.71
CA ALA A 93 6.68 6.41 -1.34
C ALA A 93 6.56 7.33 -2.55
N LEU A 94 5.99 6.84 -3.65
CA LEU A 94 5.84 7.57 -4.91
C LEU A 94 4.45 7.38 -5.50
N ALA A 95 3.70 8.48 -5.68
CA ALA A 95 2.39 8.45 -6.31
C ALA A 95 2.46 9.08 -7.72
N PRO A 96 2.43 8.30 -8.82
CA PRO A 96 2.38 8.83 -10.17
C PRO A 96 1.00 9.47 -10.45
N ALA A 97 0.99 10.67 -11.02
CA ALA A 97 -0.23 11.37 -11.43
C ALA A 97 -0.73 10.81 -12.78
N ILE A 98 -1.36 9.64 -12.73
CA ILE A 98 -1.75 8.89 -13.95
C ILE A 98 -2.79 9.59 -14.83
N PHE A 99 -3.42 10.66 -14.35
CA PHE A 99 -4.32 11.50 -15.15
C PHE A 99 -3.59 12.56 -15.98
N ASP A 100 -2.30 12.83 -15.70
CA ASP A 100 -1.54 13.87 -16.39
C ASP A 100 -1.44 13.65 -17.92
N ARG A 101 -1.60 12.41 -18.39
CA ARG A 101 -1.71 12.12 -19.82
C ARG A 101 -2.93 12.74 -20.48
N ILE A 102 -3.97 13.06 -19.70
CA ILE A 102 -5.24 13.58 -20.17
C ILE A 102 -5.36 15.04 -19.79
N GLU A 103 -5.17 15.31 -18.52
CA GLU A 103 -5.30 16.62 -17.90
C GLU A 103 -4.28 16.72 -16.73
N PRO A 104 -3.23 17.52 -16.88
CA PRO A 104 -2.23 17.69 -15.84
C PRO A 104 -2.77 18.34 -14.57
N GLY A 105 -2.29 17.87 -13.41
CA GLY A 105 -2.59 18.49 -12.12
C GLY A 105 -4.02 18.26 -11.63
N VAL A 106 -4.64 17.15 -11.98
CA VAL A 106 -5.98 16.79 -11.49
C VAL A 106 -5.92 16.45 -10.01
N GLU A 107 -6.62 17.26 -9.21
CA GLU A 107 -6.79 17.08 -7.76
C GLU A 107 -8.25 17.37 -7.41
N LEU A 108 -9.03 16.30 -7.25
CA LEU A 108 -10.48 16.37 -7.05
C LEU A 108 -10.86 16.08 -5.59
N GLY A 109 -11.97 16.66 -5.17
CA GLY A 109 -12.68 16.29 -3.94
C GLY A 109 -13.49 14.99 -4.11
N TYR A 110 -14.33 14.68 -3.10
CA TYR A 110 -15.03 13.40 -3.04
C TYR A 110 -16.54 13.49 -3.29
N ASP A 111 -17.06 14.62 -3.71
CA ASP A 111 -18.48 14.88 -3.87
C ASP A 111 -18.86 15.50 -5.22
N GLY A 112 -20.14 15.49 -5.50
CA GLY A 112 -20.78 16.22 -6.60
C GLY A 112 -20.06 16.10 -7.94
N THR A 113 -19.75 17.25 -8.54
CA THR A 113 -19.12 17.39 -9.85
C THR A 113 -17.70 16.78 -9.92
N ASP A 114 -16.98 16.73 -8.79
CA ASP A 114 -15.65 16.14 -8.74
C ASP A 114 -15.71 14.62 -8.90
N MET A 115 -16.71 13.97 -8.32
CA MET A 115 -16.97 12.55 -8.52
C MET A 115 -17.28 12.25 -9.99
N GLU A 116 -18.14 13.05 -10.63
CA GLU A 116 -18.50 12.88 -12.04
C GLU A 116 -17.26 13.05 -12.94
N LYS A 117 -16.45 14.08 -12.70
CA LYS A 117 -15.21 14.32 -13.42
C LYS A 117 -14.20 13.18 -13.23
N GLY A 118 -14.04 12.69 -12.02
CA GLY A 118 -13.16 11.57 -11.73
C GLY A 118 -13.56 10.29 -12.46
N LEU A 119 -14.86 10.00 -12.50
CA LEU A 119 -15.43 8.87 -13.27
C LEU A 119 -15.22 9.04 -14.78
N GLU A 120 -15.45 10.25 -15.33
CA GLU A 120 -15.20 10.57 -16.74
C GLU A 120 -13.72 10.33 -17.11
N LEU A 121 -12.78 10.80 -16.28
CA LEU A 121 -11.36 10.61 -16.51
C LEU A 121 -10.99 9.13 -16.46
N ALA A 122 -11.34 8.42 -15.38
CA ALA A 122 -10.90 7.05 -15.14
C ALA A 122 -11.55 6.03 -16.09
N ARG A 123 -12.84 6.20 -16.43
CA ARG A 123 -13.60 5.22 -17.24
C ARG A 123 -13.80 5.66 -18.69
N GLY A 124 -13.81 6.98 -18.96
CA GLY A 124 -14.09 7.52 -20.28
C GLY A 124 -12.87 7.89 -21.09
N LYS A 125 -11.83 8.43 -20.44
CA LYS A 125 -10.68 9.01 -21.18
C LYS A 125 -9.39 8.23 -20.99
N LEU A 126 -9.17 7.62 -19.82
CA LEU A 126 -7.94 6.94 -19.49
C LEU A 126 -7.82 5.62 -20.28
N GLN A 127 -6.63 5.36 -20.81
CA GLN A 127 -6.30 4.13 -21.52
C GLN A 127 -5.39 3.26 -20.67
N LEU A 128 -5.91 2.16 -20.14
CA LEU A 128 -5.17 1.26 -19.24
C LEU A 128 -3.79 0.85 -19.79
N PRO A 129 -3.60 0.50 -21.09
CA PRO A 129 -2.27 0.18 -21.59
C PRO A 129 -1.27 1.34 -21.48
N LYS A 130 -1.74 2.58 -21.57
CA LYS A 130 -0.91 3.78 -21.39
C LYS A 130 -0.61 4.06 -19.94
N THR A 131 -1.61 3.86 -19.06
CA THR A 131 -1.44 3.94 -17.60
C THR A 131 -0.38 2.95 -17.13
N MET A 132 -0.35 1.73 -17.68
CA MET A 132 0.68 0.74 -17.31
C MET A 132 2.11 1.23 -17.63
N LEU A 133 2.31 2.04 -18.68
CA LEU A 133 3.63 2.63 -18.97
C LEU A 133 4.04 3.64 -17.90
N ASP A 134 3.10 4.44 -17.39
CA ASP A 134 3.36 5.41 -16.32
C ASP A 134 3.67 4.73 -14.99
N VAL A 135 2.90 3.69 -14.69
CA VAL A 135 3.11 2.87 -13.50
C VAL A 135 4.44 2.14 -13.56
N GLN A 136 4.82 1.60 -14.73
CA GLN A 136 6.15 0.99 -14.91
C GLN A 136 7.28 2.01 -14.67
N ALA A 137 7.13 3.24 -15.17
CA ALA A 137 8.12 4.29 -14.93
C ALA A 137 8.27 4.63 -13.43
N ALA A 138 7.19 4.59 -12.66
CA ALA A 138 7.25 4.76 -11.22
C ALA A 138 7.95 3.59 -10.52
N ILE A 139 7.69 2.36 -10.95
CA ILE A 139 8.37 1.15 -10.45
C ILE A 139 9.87 1.23 -10.76
N ASP A 140 10.24 1.56 -12.00
CA ASP A 140 11.64 1.64 -12.44
C ASP A 140 12.39 2.74 -11.67
N HIS A 141 11.74 3.89 -11.42
CA HIS A 141 12.32 4.98 -10.63
C HIS A 141 12.70 4.54 -9.21
N LEU A 142 11.77 3.89 -8.50
CA LEU A 142 12.03 3.38 -7.14
C LEU A 142 12.97 2.17 -7.15
N GLY A 143 12.85 1.31 -8.16
CA GLY A 143 13.65 0.09 -8.35
C GLY A 143 15.15 0.34 -8.48
N ALA A 144 15.56 1.54 -8.90
CA ALA A 144 16.95 1.96 -8.93
C ALA A 144 17.61 2.00 -7.52
N SER A 145 16.79 2.07 -6.47
CA SER A 145 17.27 2.19 -5.07
C SER A 145 16.97 0.95 -4.21
N GLY A 146 16.27 -0.04 -4.72
CA GLY A 146 15.94 -1.26 -3.97
C GLY A 146 14.64 -1.93 -4.39
N PRO A 147 14.15 -2.92 -3.62
CA PRO A 147 12.92 -3.62 -3.92
C PRO A 147 11.69 -2.70 -3.83
N VAL A 148 10.66 -2.99 -4.63
CA VAL A 148 9.47 -2.13 -4.77
C VAL A 148 8.20 -2.91 -4.49
N ALA A 149 7.39 -2.40 -3.57
CA ALA A 149 6.00 -2.79 -3.36
C ALA A 149 5.05 -1.81 -4.05
N MET A 150 3.80 -2.22 -4.22
CA MET A 150 2.74 -1.34 -4.73
C MET A 150 1.50 -1.43 -3.84
N VAL A 151 0.85 -0.29 -3.66
CA VAL A 151 -0.48 -0.20 -3.05
C VAL A 151 -1.37 0.71 -3.87
N GLY A 152 -2.66 0.40 -3.95
CA GLY A 152 -3.61 1.26 -4.66
C GLY A 152 -5.02 1.16 -4.11
N TYR A 153 -5.77 2.22 -4.31
CA TYR A 153 -7.07 2.45 -3.69
C TYR A 153 -8.15 2.65 -4.77
N CYS A 154 -9.30 2.02 -4.63
CA CYS A 154 -10.42 2.09 -5.59
C CYS A 154 -9.96 1.72 -7.02
N PHE A 155 -9.97 2.64 -7.95
CA PHE A 155 -9.39 2.47 -9.28
C PHE A 155 -7.93 2.02 -9.21
N GLY A 156 -7.16 2.55 -8.27
CA GLY A 156 -5.79 2.12 -8.00
C GLY A 156 -5.68 0.67 -7.55
N GLY A 157 -6.69 0.13 -6.87
CA GLY A 157 -6.76 -1.30 -6.53
C GLY A 157 -6.87 -2.19 -7.78
N LEU A 158 -7.63 -1.78 -8.79
CA LEU A 158 -7.66 -2.44 -10.09
C LEU A 158 -6.31 -2.32 -10.82
N VAL A 159 -5.69 -1.14 -10.80
CA VAL A 159 -4.36 -0.93 -11.38
C VAL A 159 -3.32 -1.82 -10.71
N CYS A 160 -3.38 -1.99 -9.40
CA CYS A 160 -2.55 -2.93 -8.64
C CYS A 160 -2.73 -4.37 -9.13
N TRP A 161 -3.97 -4.81 -9.31
CA TRP A 161 -4.27 -6.13 -9.87
C TRP A 161 -3.62 -6.34 -11.24
N LEU A 162 -3.82 -5.40 -12.16
CA LEU A 162 -3.20 -5.45 -13.49
C LEU A 162 -1.69 -5.46 -13.43
N SER A 163 -1.10 -4.62 -12.58
CA SER A 163 0.35 -4.51 -12.41
C SER A 163 0.97 -5.80 -11.90
N SER A 164 0.30 -6.51 -10.99
CA SER A 164 0.80 -7.77 -10.41
C SER A 164 1.06 -8.86 -11.45
N GLY A 165 0.33 -8.86 -12.56
CA GLY A 165 0.47 -9.85 -13.64
C GLY A 165 1.18 -9.33 -14.90
N GLN A 166 1.22 -8.01 -15.13
CA GLN A 166 1.69 -7.43 -16.39
C GLN A 166 3.03 -6.71 -16.27
N LEU A 167 3.33 -6.09 -15.14
CA LEU A 167 4.53 -5.28 -14.94
C LEU A 167 5.68 -6.07 -14.32
N SER A 168 6.88 -5.51 -14.40
CA SER A 168 8.09 -6.08 -13.82
C SER A 168 8.68 -5.21 -12.72
N GLY A 169 9.55 -5.79 -11.88
CA GLY A 169 10.25 -5.04 -10.82
C GLY A 169 9.47 -4.88 -9.52
N LEU A 170 8.24 -5.43 -9.42
CA LEU A 170 7.49 -5.48 -8.17
C LEU A 170 7.90 -6.69 -7.33
N SER A 171 7.98 -6.50 -6.02
CA SER A 171 8.17 -7.56 -5.02
C SER A 171 6.84 -8.06 -4.45
N CYS A 172 5.86 -7.19 -4.27
CA CYS A 172 4.51 -7.53 -3.81
C CYS A 172 3.51 -6.39 -4.10
N VAL A 173 2.22 -6.71 -4.01
CA VAL A 173 1.12 -5.77 -4.34
C VAL A 173 -0.01 -5.87 -3.32
N SER A 174 -0.56 -4.72 -2.90
CA SER A 174 -1.76 -4.63 -2.07
C SER A 174 -2.81 -3.75 -2.74
N GLY A 175 -4.01 -4.27 -3.00
CA GLY A 175 -5.13 -3.54 -3.61
C GLY A 175 -6.30 -3.38 -2.64
N TYR A 176 -6.78 -2.14 -2.48
CA TYR A 176 -7.92 -1.80 -1.63
C TYR A 176 -9.15 -1.51 -2.48
N TYR A 177 -10.25 -2.16 -2.16
CA TYR A 177 -11.58 -2.00 -2.79
C TYR A 177 -11.50 -1.77 -4.32
N GLY A 178 -10.70 -2.62 -5.00
CA GLY A 178 -10.50 -2.59 -6.44
C GLY A 178 -11.71 -3.14 -7.20
N GLY A 179 -12.54 -2.26 -7.71
CA GLY A 179 -13.68 -2.65 -8.57
C GLY A 179 -13.20 -3.14 -9.94
N GLY A 180 -13.93 -4.13 -10.50
CA GLY A 180 -13.65 -4.66 -11.85
C GLY A 180 -12.64 -5.79 -11.91
N ILE A 181 -11.99 -6.17 -10.82
CA ILE A 181 -11.05 -7.32 -10.75
C ILE A 181 -11.75 -8.62 -11.16
N ALA A 182 -13.01 -8.82 -10.73
CA ALA A 182 -13.79 -10.03 -11.08
C ALA A 182 -14.05 -10.18 -12.58
N GLY A 183 -13.93 -9.10 -13.36
CA GLY A 183 -13.97 -9.15 -14.82
C GLY A 183 -12.63 -9.51 -15.49
N MET A 184 -11.56 -9.77 -14.70
CA MET A 184 -10.19 -9.99 -15.16
C MET A 184 -9.53 -11.21 -14.50
N LEU A 185 -10.31 -12.26 -14.24
CA LEU A 185 -9.84 -13.47 -13.53
C LEU A 185 -8.83 -14.30 -14.34
N ASP A 186 -8.73 -14.09 -15.65
CA ASP A 186 -7.71 -14.75 -16.49
C ASP A 186 -6.29 -14.21 -16.23
N LEU A 187 -6.17 -13.04 -15.60
CA LEU A 187 -4.86 -12.48 -15.22
C LEU A 187 -4.32 -13.21 -13.98
N ASN A 188 -3.13 -13.76 -14.10
CA ASN A 188 -2.46 -14.42 -12.99
C ASN A 188 -1.41 -13.48 -12.38
N PRO A 189 -1.52 -13.12 -11.10
CA PRO A 189 -0.47 -12.39 -10.37
C PRO A 189 0.87 -13.15 -10.41
N LYS A 190 1.96 -12.44 -10.66
CA LYS A 190 3.34 -12.98 -10.70
C LYS A 190 4.10 -12.74 -9.41
N VAL A 191 3.53 -11.95 -8.51
CA VAL A 191 4.10 -11.56 -7.22
C VAL A 191 3.07 -11.76 -6.11
N PRO A 192 3.49 -11.93 -4.85
CA PRO A 192 2.58 -11.96 -3.71
C PRO A 192 1.59 -10.80 -3.76
N THR A 193 0.30 -11.13 -3.78
CA THR A 193 -0.79 -10.17 -3.97
C THR A 193 -1.80 -10.30 -2.84
N MET A 194 -2.21 -9.16 -2.31
CA MET A 194 -3.19 -9.03 -1.24
C MET A 194 -4.31 -8.08 -1.66
N LEU A 195 -5.57 -8.44 -1.36
CA LEU A 195 -6.74 -7.63 -1.69
C LEU A 195 -7.60 -7.39 -0.45
N HIS A 196 -8.10 -6.17 -0.31
CA HIS A 196 -8.94 -5.74 0.80
C HIS A 196 -10.28 -5.22 0.28
N PHE A 197 -11.38 -5.76 0.76
CA PHE A 197 -12.74 -5.38 0.36
C PHE A 197 -13.62 -5.08 1.57
N GLY A 198 -14.65 -4.26 1.38
CA GLY A 198 -15.72 -4.06 2.36
C GLY A 198 -16.93 -4.94 2.05
N ASP A 199 -17.63 -5.45 3.07
CA ASP A 199 -18.86 -6.23 2.89
C ASP A 199 -20.11 -5.36 2.67
N LYS A 200 -19.98 -4.05 2.91
CA LYS A 200 -21.02 -3.04 2.68
C LYS A 200 -20.80 -2.23 1.40
N ASP A 201 -19.77 -2.60 0.62
CA ASP A 201 -19.44 -1.91 -0.64
C ASP A 201 -20.52 -2.14 -1.69
N ALA A 202 -21.32 -1.12 -1.97
CA ALA A 202 -22.38 -1.19 -2.97
C ALA A 202 -21.87 -1.31 -4.42
N HIS A 203 -20.58 -1.07 -4.67
CA HIS A 203 -19.96 -1.12 -6.00
C HIS A 203 -19.28 -2.45 -6.29
N ILE A 204 -18.96 -3.25 -5.26
CA ILE A 204 -18.26 -4.53 -5.37
C ILE A 204 -19.03 -5.58 -4.59
N PRO A 205 -19.95 -6.31 -5.21
CA PRO A 205 -20.74 -7.34 -4.52
C PRO A 205 -19.85 -8.48 -4.01
N LEU A 206 -20.22 -9.10 -2.90
CA LEU A 206 -19.45 -10.22 -2.32
C LEU A 206 -19.31 -11.40 -3.27
N SER A 207 -20.24 -11.60 -4.21
CA SER A 207 -20.10 -12.59 -5.28
C SER A 207 -18.87 -12.39 -6.16
N ASP A 208 -18.49 -11.13 -6.41
CA ASP A 208 -17.27 -10.78 -7.15
C ASP A 208 -16.03 -11.15 -6.33
N VAL A 209 -16.06 -10.83 -5.03
CA VAL A 209 -14.97 -11.16 -4.10
C VAL A 209 -14.80 -12.69 -3.99
N ASP A 210 -15.90 -13.44 -3.92
CA ASP A 210 -15.87 -14.90 -3.87
C ASP A 210 -15.34 -15.50 -5.17
N SER A 211 -15.70 -14.93 -6.33
CA SER A 211 -15.15 -15.34 -7.62
C SER A 211 -13.63 -15.13 -7.70
N ILE A 212 -13.11 -14.04 -7.15
CA ILE A 212 -11.66 -13.79 -7.05
C ILE A 212 -10.99 -14.85 -6.16
N LYS A 213 -11.56 -15.12 -4.98
CA LYS A 213 -11.04 -16.15 -4.05
C LYS A 213 -11.06 -17.56 -4.66
N GLU A 214 -12.07 -17.85 -5.47
CA GLU A 214 -12.20 -19.16 -6.13
C GLU A 214 -11.15 -19.30 -7.23
N ALA A 215 -10.97 -18.30 -8.07
CA ALA A 215 -10.04 -18.31 -9.19
C ALA A 215 -8.57 -18.25 -8.75
N HIS A 216 -8.26 -17.54 -7.66
CA HIS A 216 -6.89 -17.25 -7.24
C HIS A 216 -6.64 -17.61 -5.78
N LYS A 217 -6.41 -18.91 -5.52
CA LYS A 217 -6.20 -19.44 -4.16
C LYS A 217 -4.94 -18.91 -3.46
N ASP A 218 -3.96 -18.45 -4.24
CA ASP A 218 -2.68 -17.91 -3.74
C ASP A 218 -2.74 -16.41 -3.44
N VAL A 219 -3.87 -15.75 -3.76
CA VAL A 219 -4.10 -14.34 -3.45
C VAL A 219 -4.73 -14.21 -2.07
N ALA A 220 -4.12 -13.42 -1.19
CA ALA A 220 -4.68 -13.13 0.13
C ALA A 220 -5.85 -12.15 -0.02
N VAL A 221 -7.09 -12.57 0.28
CA VAL A 221 -8.30 -11.74 0.16
C VAL A 221 -8.96 -11.56 1.50
N TYR A 222 -9.04 -10.32 1.97
CA TYR A 222 -9.66 -9.93 3.24
C TYR A 222 -10.94 -9.12 3.00
N VAL A 223 -11.94 -9.39 3.83
CA VAL A 223 -13.23 -8.68 3.83
C VAL A 223 -13.44 -8.06 5.20
N TYR A 224 -13.89 -6.81 5.24
CA TYR A 224 -14.09 -6.01 6.45
C TYR A 224 -15.55 -5.57 6.56
N ASP A 225 -16.05 -5.37 7.76
CA ASP A 225 -17.33 -4.70 8.02
C ASP A 225 -17.22 -3.21 7.69
N ALA A 226 -17.20 -2.88 6.39
CA ALA A 226 -16.90 -1.54 5.89
C ALA A 226 -17.49 -1.30 4.49
N ASP A 227 -17.62 -0.04 4.11
CA ASP A 227 -18.07 0.42 2.80
C ASP A 227 -16.90 0.70 1.85
N HIS A 228 -17.22 1.05 0.58
CA HIS A 228 -16.23 1.49 -0.40
C HIS A 228 -15.45 2.71 0.08
N GLY A 229 -14.13 2.70 -0.06
CA GLY A 229 -13.29 3.82 0.38
C GLY A 229 -13.05 3.88 1.89
N PHE A 230 -13.23 2.77 2.61
CA PHE A 230 -13.08 2.70 4.06
C PHE A 230 -11.71 3.14 4.59
N ASN A 231 -10.70 3.21 3.74
CA ASN A 231 -9.36 3.65 4.12
C ASN A 231 -9.16 5.17 3.99
N CYS A 232 -10.08 5.89 3.36
CA CYS A 232 -9.95 7.33 3.11
C CYS A 232 -10.59 8.14 4.26
N ASP A 233 -9.77 8.73 5.12
CA ASP A 233 -10.22 9.55 6.26
C ASP A 233 -10.79 10.93 5.86
N HIS A 234 -10.72 11.27 4.56
CA HIS A 234 -11.39 12.43 3.98
C HIS A 234 -12.82 12.12 3.51
N ARG A 235 -13.33 10.89 3.71
CA ARG A 235 -14.66 10.45 3.26
C ARG A 235 -15.51 9.99 4.44
N SER A 236 -16.84 10.14 4.31
CA SER A 236 -17.82 9.65 5.29
C SER A 236 -17.85 8.13 5.45
N SER A 237 -17.33 7.39 4.44
CA SER A 237 -17.19 5.94 4.46
C SER A 237 -15.96 5.44 5.24
N PHE A 238 -15.15 6.34 5.79
CA PHE A 238 -13.98 5.96 6.59
C PHE A 238 -14.34 5.05 7.74
N ASN A 239 -13.60 3.96 7.88
CA ASN A 239 -13.72 3.03 8.99
C ASN A 239 -12.35 2.81 9.61
N GLU A 240 -12.10 3.45 10.74
CA GLU A 240 -10.80 3.43 11.43
C GLU A 240 -10.33 2.01 11.75
N ALA A 241 -11.22 1.14 12.22
CA ALA A 241 -10.85 -0.24 12.58
C ALA A 241 -10.45 -1.07 11.36
N ALA A 242 -11.24 -1.00 10.27
CA ALA A 242 -10.95 -1.68 9.01
C ALA A 242 -9.67 -1.15 8.38
N SER A 243 -9.51 0.19 8.31
CA SER A 243 -8.33 0.86 7.76
C SER A 243 -7.05 0.45 8.50
N ARG A 244 -7.07 0.47 9.84
CA ARG A 244 -5.93 0.08 10.67
C ARG A 244 -5.51 -1.38 10.42
N ILE A 245 -6.46 -2.32 10.45
CA ILE A 245 -6.16 -3.74 10.24
C ILE A 245 -5.67 -4.01 8.81
N ALA A 246 -6.28 -3.37 7.80
CA ALA A 246 -5.85 -3.49 6.42
C ALA A 246 -4.43 -2.93 6.22
N LYS A 247 -4.11 -1.79 6.84
CA LYS A 247 -2.77 -1.19 6.82
C LYS A 247 -1.74 -2.09 7.50
N GLU A 248 -2.04 -2.65 8.67
CA GLU A 248 -1.17 -3.60 9.38
C GLU A 248 -0.81 -4.80 8.48
N ARG A 249 -1.80 -5.44 7.85
CA ARG A 249 -1.60 -6.56 6.92
C ARG A 249 -0.78 -6.16 5.69
N THR A 250 -1.03 -4.97 5.14
CA THR A 250 -0.24 -4.44 4.02
C THR A 250 1.22 -4.24 4.41
N LEU A 251 1.49 -3.71 5.61
CA LEU A 251 2.86 -3.56 6.10
C LEU A 251 3.53 -4.91 6.35
N GLU A 252 2.83 -5.89 6.89
CA GLU A 252 3.33 -7.27 7.03
C GLU A 252 3.72 -7.87 5.67
N LEU A 253 2.87 -7.68 4.63
CA LEU A 253 3.20 -8.10 3.27
C LEU A 253 4.47 -7.41 2.76
N PHE A 254 4.62 -6.11 2.97
CA PHE A 254 5.79 -5.35 2.54
C PHE A 254 7.05 -5.80 3.28
N GLU A 255 6.99 -5.97 4.60
CA GLU A 255 8.10 -6.45 5.41
C GLU A 255 8.61 -7.83 4.99
N ALA A 256 7.71 -8.72 4.61
CA ALA A 256 8.06 -10.06 4.16
C ALA A 256 8.70 -10.09 2.76
N ASN A 257 8.52 -9.06 1.92
CA ASN A 257 8.92 -9.09 0.51
C ASN A 257 9.89 -7.98 0.08
N LEU A 258 10.20 -7.00 0.94
CA LEU A 258 11.14 -5.91 0.64
C LEU A 258 12.48 -6.04 1.37
N SER A 259 12.75 -7.17 2.01
CA SER A 259 14.02 -7.43 2.75
C SER A 259 15.06 -8.11 1.88
#